data_72640dcaad9ef0133d4d4b18977148d4
#
_entry.id   72640dcaad9ef0133d4d4b18977148d4
#
_cell.length_a   1.000
_cell.length_b   1.000
_cell.length_c   1.000
_cell.angle_alpha   90.00
_cell.angle_beta   90.00
_cell.angle_gamma   90.00
#
_symmetry.space_group_name_H-M   'P 1'
#
loop_
_entity.id
_entity.type
_entity.pdbx_description
1 polymer ?
#
loop_
_entity_poly.entity_id
_entity_poly.type
_entity_poly.pdbx_seq_one_letter_code
_entity_poly.pdbx_strand_id
1 'polypeptide(L)'
;AYPVASDVSIQRVINLAKNSNFIIRLDNLDGAALINKAAADAGITIQYTIIVNAGLNRFGLKPDKVVEFADAMKQFANLKFVGVSSHPGHVYSATKHDEIAKYVADEKNSVATAVKGLEAAGYKLDIVSTGSTPTFWGSLDDENIKIYHPGNYVFCDYIQMSIDIAKEEECALAVYATIISHPDEETY
;
A
#
# COMPACT_ATOMS: atom_id res chain seq x y z
N ALA A 1 4.53 -0.93 -3.85
CA ALA A 1 4.69 -0.83 -5.32
C ALA A 1 3.33 -1.00 -6.00
N TYR A 2 3.17 -0.47 -7.19
CA TYR A 2 1.96 -0.69 -8.00
C TYR A 2 1.91 -2.14 -8.49
N PRO A 3 0.71 -2.68 -8.78
CA PRO A 3 0.59 -3.98 -9.43
C PRO A 3 1.39 -4.03 -10.74
N VAL A 4 2.01 -5.18 -10.99
CA VAL A 4 2.90 -5.38 -12.15
C VAL A 4 2.08 -5.96 -13.29
N ALA A 5 2.13 -5.34 -14.48
CA ALA A 5 1.30 -5.74 -15.60
C ALA A 5 2.02 -5.76 -16.98
N SER A 6 3.29 -5.34 -17.06
CA SER A 6 4.05 -5.37 -18.32
C SER A 6 5.14 -6.43 -18.29
N ASP A 7 5.46 -7.00 -19.46
CA ASP A 7 6.49 -8.03 -19.59
C ASP A 7 7.85 -7.58 -19.02
N VAL A 8 8.24 -6.33 -19.29
CA VAL A 8 9.48 -5.75 -18.76
C VAL A 8 9.46 -5.70 -17.21
N SER A 9 8.34 -5.30 -16.62
CA SER A 9 8.19 -5.24 -15.17
C SER A 9 8.15 -6.63 -14.57
N ILE A 10 7.48 -7.58 -15.21
CA ILE A 10 7.43 -8.98 -14.78
C ILE A 10 8.84 -9.58 -14.78
N GLN A 11 9.63 -9.36 -15.85
CA GLN A 11 11.00 -9.84 -15.90
C GLN A 11 11.89 -9.25 -14.79
N ARG A 12 11.69 -7.99 -14.42
CA ARG A 12 12.36 -7.37 -13.26
C ARG A 12 11.96 -8.05 -11.95
N VAL A 13 10.68 -8.37 -11.76
CA VAL A 13 10.19 -9.11 -10.58
C VAL A 13 10.86 -10.48 -10.50
N ILE A 14 10.93 -11.22 -11.60
CA ILE A 14 11.60 -12.53 -11.64
C ILE A 14 13.08 -12.42 -11.25
N ASN A 15 13.79 -11.43 -11.78
CA ASN A 15 15.20 -11.20 -11.45
C ASN A 15 15.41 -10.83 -9.98
N LEU A 16 14.53 -10.01 -9.40
CA LEU A 16 14.57 -9.67 -7.99
C LEU A 16 14.26 -10.88 -7.11
N ALA A 17 13.23 -11.65 -7.45
CA ALA A 17 12.82 -12.83 -6.69
C ALA A 17 13.88 -13.95 -6.69
N LYS A 18 14.69 -14.05 -7.74
CA LYS A 18 15.83 -15.01 -7.80
C LYS A 18 16.98 -14.63 -6.85
N ASN A 19 17.11 -13.35 -6.53
CA ASN A 19 18.27 -12.82 -5.80
C ASN A 19 17.93 -12.28 -4.41
N SER A 20 16.65 -12.29 -4.02
CA SER A 20 16.19 -11.76 -2.74
C SER A 20 14.88 -12.40 -2.30
N ASN A 21 14.56 -12.28 -1.02
CA ASN A 21 13.23 -12.63 -0.51
C ASN A 21 12.23 -11.52 -0.89
N PHE A 22 11.82 -11.52 -2.15
CA PHE A 22 10.99 -10.47 -2.75
C PHE A 22 9.50 -10.83 -2.65
N ILE A 23 8.70 -9.89 -2.15
CA ILE A 23 7.26 -10.06 -1.98
C ILE A 23 6.55 -9.03 -2.86
N ILE A 24 5.61 -9.51 -3.69
CA ILE A 24 4.80 -8.64 -4.55
C ILE A 24 3.43 -8.38 -3.92
N ARG A 25 2.71 -7.43 -4.48
CA ARG A 25 1.33 -7.10 -4.09
C ARG A 25 0.41 -7.36 -5.26
N LEU A 26 -0.70 -8.07 -5.02
CA LEU A 26 -1.67 -8.47 -6.05
C LEU A 26 -3.11 -8.13 -5.62
N ASP A 27 -3.94 -7.81 -6.60
CA ASP A 27 -5.36 -7.50 -6.45
C ASP A 27 -6.21 -7.94 -7.65
N ASN A 28 -5.60 -8.60 -8.63
CA ASN A 28 -6.31 -9.10 -9.81
C ASN A 28 -5.72 -10.42 -10.33
N LEU A 29 -6.57 -11.25 -10.92
CA LEU A 29 -6.20 -12.60 -11.37
C LEU A 29 -5.39 -12.57 -12.68
N ASP A 30 -5.60 -11.61 -13.55
CA ASP A 30 -4.88 -11.52 -14.83
C ASP A 30 -3.39 -11.22 -14.59
N GLY A 31 -3.09 -10.25 -13.71
CA GLY A 31 -1.73 -9.97 -13.30
C GLY A 31 -1.09 -11.16 -12.56
N ALA A 32 -1.87 -11.86 -11.72
CA ALA A 32 -1.41 -13.07 -11.04
C ALA A 32 -1.07 -14.19 -12.03
N ALA A 33 -1.89 -14.39 -13.05
CA ALA A 33 -1.66 -15.42 -14.08
C ALA A 33 -0.35 -15.15 -14.86
N LEU A 34 -0.11 -13.90 -15.26
CA LEU A 34 1.12 -13.51 -15.97
C LEU A 34 2.37 -13.75 -15.11
N ILE A 35 2.31 -13.35 -13.83
CA ILE A 35 3.44 -13.54 -12.92
C ILE A 35 3.64 -15.01 -12.58
N ASN A 36 2.54 -15.77 -12.36
CA ASN A 36 2.62 -17.21 -12.13
C ASN A 36 3.29 -17.94 -13.29
N LYS A 37 2.90 -17.61 -14.53
CA LYS A 37 3.53 -18.18 -15.72
C LYS A 37 5.03 -17.88 -15.76
N ALA A 38 5.41 -16.62 -15.58
CA ALA A 38 6.82 -16.23 -15.60
C ALA A 38 7.64 -16.87 -14.45
N ALA A 39 7.03 -17.04 -13.27
CA ALA A 39 7.65 -17.74 -12.15
C ALA A 39 7.84 -19.23 -12.44
N ALA A 40 6.85 -19.88 -13.06
CA ALA A 40 6.94 -21.28 -13.50
C ALA A 40 8.05 -21.46 -14.54
N ASP A 41 8.08 -20.62 -15.57
CA ASP A 41 9.12 -20.63 -16.61
C ASP A 41 10.53 -20.42 -16.01
N ALA A 42 10.63 -19.69 -14.92
CA ALA A 42 11.88 -19.43 -14.19
C ALA A 42 12.22 -20.47 -13.12
N GLY A 43 11.34 -21.44 -12.84
CA GLY A 43 11.52 -22.49 -11.82
C GLY A 43 11.52 -21.95 -10.37
N ILE A 44 10.78 -20.87 -10.10
CA ILE A 44 10.71 -20.24 -8.76
C ILE A 44 9.27 -20.10 -8.26
N THR A 45 9.14 -19.87 -6.96
CA THR A 45 7.88 -19.46 -6.32
C THR A 45 8.03 -18.04 -5.76
N ILE A 46 7.06 -17.19 -6.04
CA ILE A 46 7.07 -15.80 -5.59
C ILE A 46 6.05 -15.61 -4.47
N GLN A 47 6.46 -14.98 -3.39
CA GLN A 47 5.57 -14.62 -2.30
C GLN A 47 4.72 -13.40 -2.68
N TYR A 48 3.45 -13.38 -2.24
CA TYR A 48 2.58 -12.25 -2.45
C TYR A 48 1.71 -11.91 -1.25
N THR A 49 1.36 -10.64 -1.14
CA THR A 49 0.28 -10.15 -0.29
C THR A 49 -0.89 -9.67 -1.15
N ILE A 50 -2.11 -9.83 -0.64
CA ILE A 50 -3.31 -9.24 -1.25
C ILE A 50 -3.38 -7.78 -0.86
N ILE A 51 -3.67 -6.91 -1.81
CA ILE A 51 -3.86 -5.47 -1.55
C ILE A 51 -5.28 -5.25 -1.03
N VAL A 52 -5.39 -4.65 0.15
CA VAL A 52 -6.67 -4.23 0.76
C VAL A 52 -6.87 -2.74 0.52
N ASN A 53 -8.00 -2.37 -0.06
CA ASN A 53 -8.39 -0.98 -0.24
C ASN A 53 -8.97 -0.43 1.08
N ALA A 54 -8.25 0.47 1.71
CA ALA A 54 -8.69 1.15 2.94
C ALA A 54 -9.42 2.48 2.68
N GLY A 55 -9.78 2.78 1.42
CA GLY A 55 -10.51 3.99 1.07
C GLY A 55 -9.87 4.88 0.00
N LEU A 56 -8.60 4.65 -0.35
CA LEU A 56 -7.91 5.42 -1.41
C LEU A 56 -8.52 5.22 -2.81
N ASN A 57 -9.14 4.05 -3.06
CA ASN A 57 -9.78 3.69 -4.34
C ASN A 57 -8.87 3.80 -5.57
N ARG A 58 -7.57 3.60 -5.39
CA ARG A 58 -6.58 3.60 -6.47
C ARG A 58 -6.36 2.21 -7.04
N PHE A 59 -6.27 1.22 -6.17
CA PHE A 59 -6.19 -0.22 -6.42
C PHE A 59 -6.43 -0.96 -5.10
N GLY A 60 -6.55 -2.28 -5.17
CA GLY A 60 -6.83 -3.15 -4.02
C GLY A 60 -8.29 -3.56 -3.93
N LEU A 61 -8.52 -4.66 -3.25
CA LEU A 61 -9.83 -5.27 -3.07
C LEU A 61 -10.54 -4.63 -1.87
N LYS A 62 -11.87 -4.60 -1.92
CA LYS A 62 -12.67 -4.32 -0.72
C LYS A 62 -12.35 -5.37 0.34
N PRO A 63 -12.30 -5.01 1.63
CA PRO A 63 -11.91 -5.92 2.71
C PRO A 63 -12.72 -7.23 2.77
N ASP A 64 -14.01 -7.17 2.43
CA ASP A 64 -14.93 -8.31 2.38
C ASP A 64 -14.73 -9.22 1.16
N LYS A 65 -13.91 -8.82 0.18
CA LYS A 65 -13.62 -9.56 -1.05
C LYS A 65 -12.28 -10.30 -1.04
N VAL A 66 -11.48 -10.14 -0.01
CA VAL A 66 -10.13 -10.73 0.04
C VAL A 66 -10.15 -12.25 0.14
N VAL A 67 -11.13 -12.84 0.82
CA VAL A 67 -11.25 -14.29 0.95
C VAL A 67 -11.58 -14.95 -0.39
N GLU A 68 -12.57 -14.42 -1.10
CA GLU A 68 -12.95 -14.87 -2.44
C GLU A 68 -11.73 -14.83 -3.40
N PHE A 69 -10.98 -13.74 -3.35
CA PHE A 69 -9.77 -13.61 -4.15
C PHE A 69 -8.67 -14.59 -3.72
N ALA A 70 -8.44 -14.76 -2.41
CA ALA A 70 -7.45 -15.71 -1.89
C ALA A 70 -7.77 -17.15 -2.33
N ASP A 71 -9.06 -17.53 -2.34
CA ASP A 71 -9.49 -18.84 -2.83
C ASP A 71 -9.25 -18.98 -4.34
N ALA A 72 -9.57 -17.97 -5.13
CA ALA A 72 -9.29 -17.97 -6.57
C ALA A 72 -7.78 -18.05 -6.87
N MET A 73 -6.94 -17.48 -6.02
CA MET A 73 -5.48 -17.52 -6.17
C MET A 73 -4.85 -18.90 -5.97
N LYS A 74 -5.56 -19.86 -5.34
CA LYS A 74 -5.07 -21.24 -5.13
C LYS A 74 -4.74 -21.99 -6.43
N GLN A 75 -5.29 -21.56 -7.56
CA GLN A 75 -4.97 -22.12 -8.88
C GLN A 75 -3.53 -21.81 -9.34
N PHE A 76 -2.85 -20.86 -8.74
CA PHE A 76 -1.51 -20.40 -9.15
C PHE A 76 -0.41 -21.02 -8.29
N ALA A 77 0.09 -22.19 -8.71
CA ALA A 77 1.02 -23.00 -7.93
C ALA A 77 2.38 -22.33 -7.65
N ASN A 78 2.80 -21.38 -8.47
CA ASN A 78 4.06 -20.66 -8.32
C ASN A 78 3.92 -19.33 -7.58
N LEU A 79 2.75 -19.07 -6.97
CA LEU A 79 2.50 -17.93 -6.10
C LEU A 79 2.17 -18.39 -4.69
N LYS A 80 2.91 -17.89 -3.69
CA LYS A 80 2.73 -18.23 -2.29
C LYS A 80 2.11 -17.06 -1.53
N PHE A 81 0.89 -17.26 -1.03
CA PHE A 81 0.25 -16.27 -0.14
C PHE A 81 1.03 -16.14 1.18
N VAL A 82 1.27 -14.90 1.62
CA VAL A 82 1.93 -14.60 2.89
C VAL A 82 1.17 -13.57 3.74
N GLY A 83 0.11 -12.97 3.23
CA GLY A 83 -0.69 -12.03 4.00
C GLY A 83 -1.34 -10.91 3.19
N VAL A 84 -1.60 -9.80 3.86
CA VAL A 84 -2.25 -8.63 3.26
C VAL A 84 -1.40 -7.37 3.39
N SER A 85 -1.65 -6.43 2.49
CA SER A 85 -1.05 -5.09 2.55
C SER A 85 -2.08 -4.03 2.22
N SER A 86 -1.99 -2.86 2.86
CA SER A 86 -2.85 -1.72 2.59
C SER A 86 -2.05 -0.43 2.48
N HIS A 87 -2.70 0.63 2.02
CA HIS A 87 -2.16 1.99 2.05
C HIS A 87 -3.32 2.99 2.19
N PRO A 88 -3.50 3.59 3.36
CA PRO A 88 -4.59 4.50 3.66
C PRO A 88 -4.33 5.91 3.09
N GLY A 89 -3.97 6.01 1.81
CA GLY A 89 -3.61 7.26 1.15
C GLY A 89 -4.76 8.26 0.98
N HIS A 90 -6.00 7.85 1.24
CA HIS A 90 -7.14 8.77 1.28
C HIS A 90 -7.04 9.80 2.42
N VAL A 91 -6.17 9.58 3.41
CA VAL A 91 -5.85 10.56 4.46
C VAL A 91 -5.32 11.88 3.90
N TYR A 92 -4.71 11.86 2.72
CA TYR A 92 -4.24 13.08 2.05
C TYR A 92 -5.36 13.98 1.51
N SER A 93 -6.62 13.58 1.67
CA SER A 93 -7.78 14.43 1.46
C SER A 93 -8.21 15.17 2.74
N ALA A 94 -7.57 14.93 3.86
CA ALA A 94 -7.79 15.71 5.08
C ALA A 94 -7.40 17.17 4.86
N THR A 95 -8.16 18.06 5.46
CA THR A 95 -7.92 19.52 5.43
C THR A 95 -7.44 20.05 6.79
N LYS A 96 -7.53 19.23 7.82
CA LYS A 96 -7.14 19.55 9.21
C LYS A 96 -6.69 18.27 9.92
N HIS A 97 -5.88 18.47 10.96
CA HIS A 97 -5.39 17.39 11.82
C HIS A 97 -6.50 16.52 12.43
N ASP A 98 -7.56 17.15 12.89
CA ASP A 98 -8.69 16.47 13.56
C ASP A 98 -9.35 15.39 12.69
N GLU A 99 -9.27 15.53 11.37
CA GLU A 99 -9.86 14.58 10.43
C GLU A 99 -9.05 13.27 10.33
N ILE A 100 -7.77 13.28 10.73
CA ILE A 100 -6.87 12.12 10.62
C ILE A 100 -7.41 10.92 11.38
N ALA A 101 -8.02 11.12 12.54
CA ALA A 101 -8.59 10.04 13.35
C ALA A 101 -9.61 9.18 12.59
N LYS A 102 -10.40 9.79 11.69
CA LYS A 102 -11.34 9.06 10.82
C LYS A 102 -10.61 8.13 9.87
N TYR A 103 -9.55 8.61 9.23
CA TYR A 103 -8.76 7.82 8.26
C TYR A 103 -7.98 6.69 8.95
N VAL A 104 -7.53 6.93 10.18
CA VAL A 104 -6.96 5.87 11.04
C VAL A 104 -8.00 4.79 11.32
N ALA A 105 -9.23 5.17 11.66
CA ALA A 105 -10.31 4.21 11.89
C ALA A 105 -10.65 3.42 10.61
N ASP A 106 -10.71 4.07 9.45
CA ASP A 106 -10.94 3.41 8.15
C ASP A 106 -9.82 2.39 7.84
N GLU A 107 -8.56 2.75 8.09
CA GLU A 107 -7.40 1.88 7.95
C GLU A 107 -7.52 0.63 8.84
N LYS A 108 -7.69 0.83 10.15
CA LYS A 108 -7.83 -0.25 11.14
C LYS A 108 -9.00 -1.18 10.81
N ASN A 109 -10.17 -0.62 10.54
CA ASN A 109 -11.37 -1.39 10.21
C ASN A 109 -11.18 -2.23 8.94
N SER A 110 -10.56 -1.67 7.91
CA SER A 110 -10.31 -2.35 6.64
C SER A 110 -9.33 -3.51 6.81
N VAL A 111 -8.24 -3.29 7.54
CA VAL A 111 -7.25 -4.33 7.84
C VAL A 111 -7.86 -5.43 8.71
N ALA A 112 -8.55 -5.06 9.80
CA ALA A 112 -9.17 -6.02 10.72
C ALA A 112 -10.24 -6.88 10.03
N THR A 113 -11.05 -6.30 9.13
CA THR A 113 -12.05 -7.04 8.36
C THR A 113 -11.39 -8.07 7.45
N ALA A 114 -10.35 -7.68 6.72
CA ALA A 114 -9.61 -8.58 5.85
C ALA A 114 -8.91 -9.71 6.61
N VAL A 115 -8.24 -9.38 7.71
CA VAL A 115 -7.54 -10.35 8.57
C VAL A 115 -8.51 -11.36 9.16
N LYS A 116 -9.59 -10.91 9.81
CA LYS A 116 -10.60 -11.79 10.42
C LYS A 116 -11.25 -12.71 9.39
N GLY A 117 -11.56 -12.19 8.20
CA GLY A 117 -12.14 -13.01 7.13
C GLY A 117 -11.19 -14.11 6.67
N LEU A 118 -9.94 -13.79 6.43
CA LEU A 118 -8.93 -14.76 6.00
C LEU A 118 -8.61 -15.79 7.08
N GLU A 119 -8.48 -15.39 8.34
CA GLU A 119 -8.24 -16.31 9.46
C GLU A 119 -9.41 -17.27 9.67
N ALA A 120 -10.65 -16.76 9.60
CA ALA A 120 -11.86 -17.59 9.67
C ALA A 120 -11.95 -18.60 8.51
N ALA A 121 -11.40 -18.27 7.34
CA ALA A 121 -11.28 -19.16 6.20
C ALA A 121 -10.05 -20.11 6.27
N GLY A 122 -9.29 -20.08 7.36
CA GLY A 122 -8.15 -20.97 7.60
C GLY A 122 -6.82 -20.51 7.00
N TYR A 123 -6.74 -19.26 6.50
CA TYR A 123 -5.48 -18.72 6.01
C TYR A 123 -4.58 -18.26 7.15
N LYS A 124 -3.29 -18.53 7.02
CA LYS A 124 -2.27 -17.98 7.91
C LYS A 124 -1.69 -16.71 7.30
N LEU A 125 -1.61 -15.65 8.10
CA LEU A 125 -1.02 -14.38 7.68
C LEU A 125 0.31 -14.17 8.43
N ASP A 126 1.41 -14.30 7.71
CA ASP A 126 2.74 -13.97 8.22
C ASP A 126 2.99 -12.45 8.16
N ILE A 127 2.36 -11.78 7.18
CA ILE A 127 2.47 -10.35 6.90
C ILE A 127 1.08 -9.70 6.96
N VAL A 128 0.96 -8.68 7.80
CA VAL A 128 -0.12 -7.70 7.75
C VAL A 128 0.56 -6.33 7.75
N SER A 129 0.59 -5.68 6.59
CA SER A 129 1.33 -4.44 6.43
C SER A 129 0.43 -3.29 5.97
N THR A 130 0.61 -2.13 6.58
CA THR A 130 -0.09 -0.91 6.18
C THR A 130 0.75 0.32 6.52
N GLY A 131 0.32 1.47 6.09
CA GLY A 131 0.84 2.74 6.55
C GLY A 131 0.80 3.86 5.52
N SER A 132 0.62 5.02 6.07
CA SER A 132 0.94 6.32 5.49
C SER A 132 1.52 7.18 6.60
N THR A 133 2.22 8.25 6.27
CA THR A 133 2.82 9.11 7.30
C THR A 133 1.77 9.69 8.24
N PRO A 134 0.63 10.25 7.78
CA PRO A 134 -0.34 10.86 8.68
C PRO A 134 -1.06 9.86 9.60
N THR A 135 -1.27 8.61 9.17
CA THR A 135 -2.00 7.64 10.00
C THR A 135 -1.10 6.83 10.93
N PHE A 136 0.21 6.91 10.76
CA PHE A 136 1.18 6.05 11.43
C PHE A 136 1.01 6.00 12.95
N TRP A 137 1.01 7.16 13.60
CA TRP A 137 0.92 7.22 15.06
C TRP A 137 -0.42 6.70 15.60
N GLY A 138 -1.51 6.97 14.90
CA GLY A 138 -2.83 6.52 15.30
C GLY A 138 -3.10 5.03 15.09
N SER A 139 -2.26 4.35 14.29
CA SER A 139 -2.41 2.92 13.99
C SER A 139 -1.50 2.01 14.82
N LEU A 140 -0.56 2.56 15.59
CA LEU A 140 0.46 1.78 16.31
C LEU A 140 -0.09 0.82 17.37
N ASP A 141 -1.28 1.06 17.88
CA ASP A 141 -1.96 0.24 18.89
C ASP A 141 -2.80 -0.90 18.27
N ASP A 142 -2.82 -1.07 16.94
CA ASP A 142 -3.58 -2.13 16.28
C ASP A 142 -2.82 -3.46 16.28
N GLU A 143 -3.31 -4.43 17.03
CA GLU A 143 -2.71 -5.75 17.20
C GLU A 143 -2.66 -6.59 15.90
N ASN A 144 -3.48 -6.26 14.91
CA ASN A 144 -3.47 -6.95 13.61
C ASN A 144 -2.29 -6.52 12.74
N ILE A 145 -1.81 -5.29 12.89
CA ILE A 145 -0.76 -4.71 12.02
C ILE A 145 0.62 -5.15 12.53
N LYS A 146 1.35 -5.85 11.68
CA LYS A 146 2.69 -6.37 11.99
C LYS A 146 3.82 -5.53 11.39
N ILE A 147 3.55 -4.83 10.30
CA ILE A 147 4.55 -4.06 9.56
C ILE A 147 3.97 -2.72 9.16
N TYR A 148 4.67 -1.65 9.51
CA TYR A 148 4.35 -0.30 9.08
C TYR A 148 5.30 0.17 7.99
N HIS A 149 4.77 0.85 6.96
CA HIS A 149 5.57 1.36 5.84
C HIS A 149 5.22 2.82 5.49
N PRO A 150 5.25 3.75 6.46
CA PRO A 150 5.18 5.17 6.15
C PRO A 150 6.35 5.56 5.26
N GLY A 151 6.16 6.47 4.32
CA GLY A 151 7.21 6.84 3.38
C GLY A 151 7.54 8.33 3.38
N ASN A 152 6.53 9.18 3.41
CA ASN A 152 6.70 10.62 3.25
C ASN A 152 7.44 11.29 4.42
N TYR A 153 7.39 10.72 5.63
CA TYR A 153 8.07 11.27 6.82
C TYR A 153 9.57 11.52 6.62
N VAL A 154 10.20 10.84 5.65
CA VAL A 154 11.65 10.98 5.39
C VAL A 154 11.99 12.37 4.86
N PHE A 155 11.10 12.96 4.06
CA PHE A 155 11.30 14.27 3.45
C PHE A 155 10.28 15.29 3.92
N CYS A 156 9.09 14.88 4.27
CA CYS A 156 7.89 15.69 4.43
C CYS A 156 7.63 16.58 3.21
N ASP A 157 6.51 17.25 3.18
CA ASP A 157 6.14 18.16 2.11
C ASP A 157 4.99 19.06 2.57
N TYR A 158 4.55 19.95 1.67
CA TYR A 158 3.45 20.88 1.94
C TYR A 158 2.15 20.16 2.40
N ILE A 159 1.87 18.95 1.89
CA ILE A 159 0.67 18.21 2.32
C ILE A 159 0.78 17.83 3.80
N GLN A 160 1.94 17.37 4.25
CA GLN A 160 2.16 17.04 5.66
C GLN A 160 2.02 18.30 6.54
N MET A 161 2.47 19.45 6.05
CA MET A 161 2.31 20.74 6.76
C MET A 161 0.83 21.15 6.83
N SER A 162 0.09 21.04 5.74
CA SER A 162 -1.31 21.48 5.65
C SER A 162 -2.27 20.75 6.58
N ILE A 163 -1.87 19.56 7.07
CA ILE A 163 -2.61 18.74 8.02
C ILE A 163 -1.92 18.61 9.37
N ASP A 164 -1.00 19.51 9.69
CA ASP A 164 -0.27 19.59 10.97
C ASP A 164 0.48 18.29 11.35
N ILE A 165 1.01 17.56 10.38
CA ILE A 165 1.88 16.39 10.61
C ILE A 165 3.35 16.80 10.67
N ALA A 166 3.74 17.83 9.93
CA ALA A 166 5.09 18.36 9.91
C ALA A 166 5.07 19.87 9.92
N LYS A 167 6.16 20.47 10.36
CA LYS A 167 6.42 21.91 10.25
C LYS A 167 7.29 22.21 9.03
N GLU A 168 7.37 23.47 8.64
CA GLU A 168 8.19 23.89 7.49
C GLU A 168 9.65 23.48 7.63
N GLU A 169 10.22 23.66 8.82
CA GLU A 169 11.60 23.28 9.11
C GLU A 169 11.90 21.78 9.06
N GLU A 170 10.86 20.94 9.06
CA GLU A 170 10.94 19.48 8.94
C GLU A 170 10.83 18.99 7.49
N CYS A 171 10.55 19.90 6.55
CA CYS A 171 10.50 19.58 5.12
C CYS A 171 11.91 19.63 4.51
N ALA A 172 12.41 18.47 4.10
CA ALA A 172 13.77 18.34 3.56
C ALA A 172 13.87 18.74 2.07
N LEU A 173 12.74 18.94 1.37
CA LEU A 173 12.69 19.31 -0.04
C LEU A 173 11.94 20.63 -0.22
N ALA A 174 12.57 21.58 -0.87
CA ALA A 174 11.95 22.83 -1.29
C ALA A 174 12.24 23.10 -2.77
N VAL A 175 11.33 23.80 -3.44
CA VAL A 175 11.51 24.28 -4.80
C VAL A 175 11.88 25.76 -4.75
N TYR A 176 13.07 26.08 -5.23
CA TYR A 176 13.51 27.47 -5.36
C TYR A 176 13.09 27.99 -6.73
N ALA A 177 12.27 29.03 -6.75
CA ALA A 177 11.74 29.62 -7.97
C ALA A 177 11.83 31.15 -7.95
N THR A 178 11.98 31.75 -9.12
CA THR A 178 11.92 33.21 -9.28
C THR A 178 10.54 33.63 -9.75
N ILE A 179 9.93 34.58 -9.07
CA ILE A 179 8.70 35.22 -9.53
C ILE A 179 9.04 36.07 -10.76
N ILE A 180 8.45 35.72 -11.90
CA ILE A 180 8.74 36.39 -13.18
C ILE A 180 7.62 37.34 -13.60
N SER A 181 6.46 37.27 -12.95
CA SER A 181 5.32 38.16 -13.20
C SER A 181 4.45 38.22 -11.96
N HIS A 182 3.88 39.38 -11.70
CA HIS A 182 2.93 39.61 -10.60
C HIS A 182 1.87 40.60 -11.08
N PRO A 183 0.95 40.15 -11.97
CA PRO A 183 -0.03 41.03 -12.61
C PRO A 183 -1.12 41.57 -11.66
N ASP A 184 -1.40 40.87 -10.57
CA ASP A 184 -2.34 41.23 -9.52
C ASP A 184 -1.95 40.59 -8.18
N GLU A 185 -2.68 40.89 -7.09
CA GLU A 185 -2.35 40.44 -5.73
C GLU A 185 -2.47 38.92 -5.53
N GLU A 186 -3.16 38.20 -6.42
CA GLU A 186 -3.44 36.75 -6.28
C GLU A 186 -2.63 35.90 -7.28
N THR A 187 -1.95 36.53 -8.25
CA THR A 187 -1.24 35.81 -9.34
C THR A 187 0.26 36.07 -9.31
N TYR A 188 1.07 35.02 -9.27
CA TYR A 188 2.54 35.04 -9.28
C TYR A 188 3.11 34.23 -10.42
#